data_ba06e3517e488668fb9e65230ae7046e
#
_entry.id   ba06e3517e488668fb9e65230ae7046e
#
_cell.length_a   1.000
_cell.length_b   1.000
_cell.length_c   1.000
_cell.angle_alpha   90.00
_cell.angle_beta   90.00
_cell.angle_gamma   90.00
#
_symmetry.space_group_name_H-M   'P 1'
#
loop_
_entity.id
_entity.type
_entity.pdbx_description
1 polymer ?
#
loop_
_entity_poly.entity_id
_entity_poly.type
_entity_poly.pdbx_seq_one_letter_code
_entity_poly.pdbx_strand_id
1 'polypeptide(L)'
;LHRRPVRYSAGLLLLAALLLAPGTAMADGLISLQQALLRHGFRIEVRQPPGKAYGRFLSNQKLVEISPLVQELGITRPVLLHEAVHAAQSCPSGKLTLIGIQRHADPAVENRIRYLLTNHYRQDHMALEQEAFLVQGQDDAEALVVKALNERCQQPLK
;
A
#
# COMPACT_ATOMS: atom_id res chain seq x y z
N LEU A 1 54.60 -24.30 49.58
CA LEU A 1 53.15 -24.35 49.37
C LEU A 1 52.77 -23.15 48.53
N HIS A 2 52.77 -23.32 47.19
CA HIS A 2 52.39 -22.29 46.23
C HIS A 2 50.91 -22.45 45.84
N ARG A 3 50.06 -21.48 46.23
CA ARG A 3 48.69 -21.39 45.76
C ARG A 3 48.65 -20.59 44.48
N ARG A 4 48.15 -21.16 43.36
CA ARG A 4 47.92 -20.53 42.10
C ARG A 4 46.55 -19.78 42.14
N PRO A 5 46.42 -18.54 41.62
CA PRO A 5 45.15 -17.87 41.54
C PRO A 5 44.31 -18.40 40.36
N VAL A 6 43.03 -18.63 40.64
CA VAL A 6 42.01 -18.99 39.62
C VAL A 6 41.63 -17.74 38.83
N ARG A 7 41.86 -17.78 37.53
CA ARG A 7 41.41 -16.73 36.60
C ARG A 7 39.94 -16.99 36.21
N TYR A 8 39.04 -16.10 36.64
CA TYR A 8 37.68 -16.06 36.13
C TYR A 8 37.69 -15.33 34.78
N SER A 9 37.38 -16.09 33.72
CA SER A 9 37.14 -15.52 32.38
C SER A 9 35.74 -14.93 32.35
N ALA A 10 35.65 -13.60 32.37
CA ALA A 10 34.37 -12.90 32.18
C ALA A 10 33.95 -13.02 30.71
N GLY A 11 33.02 -13.92 30.45
CA GLY A 11 32.38 -14.03 29.15
C GLY A 11 31.51 -12.80 28.90
N LEU A 12 31.94 -11.94 27.97
CA LEU A 12 31.20 -10.79 27.49
C LEU A 12 30.08 -11.29 26.58
N LEU A 13 28.87 -11.40 27.10
CA LEU A 13 27.67 -11.64 26.29
C LEU A 13 27.35 -10.36 25.51
N LEU A 14 27.80 -10.31 24.26
CA LEU A 14 27.34 -9.30 23.27
C LEU A 14 25.89 -9.63 22.93
N LEU A 15 24.94 -8.92 23.55
CA LEU A 15 23.55 -8.81 23.05
C LEU A 15 23.60 -7.98 21.77
N ALA A 16 23.59 -8.64 20.62
CA ALA A 16 23.34 -8.00 19.35
C ALA A 16 21.86 -7.61 19.31
N ALA A 17 21.54 -6.37 19.71
CA ALA A 17 20.24 -5.78 19.44
C ALA A 17 20.12 -5.60 17.93
N LEU A 18 19.35 -6.47 17.28
CA LEU A 18 18.99 -6.36 15.88
C LEU A 18 18.05 -5.16 15.76
N LEU A 19 18.60 -3.97 15.48
CA LEU A 19 17.85 -2.79 15.13
C LEU A 19 17.21 -3.05 13.76
N LEU A 20 15.96 -3.50 13.76
CA LEU A 20 15.13 -3.53 12.56
C LEU A 20 15.00 -2.09 12.06
N ALA A 21 15.68 -1.77 10.96
CA ALA A 21 15.58 -0.47 10.33
C ALA A 21 14.14 -0.25 9.82
N PRO A 22 13.54 0.93 10.03
CA PRO A 22 12.15 1.21 9.59
C PRO A 22 11.91 1.00 8.10
N GLY A 23 12.95 0.99 7.27
CA GLY A 23 12.86 0.73 5.84
C GLY A 23 12.48 -0.71 5.47
N THR A 24 12.73 -1.69 6.33
CA THR A 24 12.38 -3.09 6.05
C THR A 24 10.87 -3.34 6.18
N ALA A 25 10.22 -2.75 7.16
CA ALA A 25 8.77 -2.92 7.38
C ALA A 25 7.93 -2.35 6.22
N MET A 26 8.35 -1.22 5.64
CA MET A 26 7.66 -0.64 4.47
C MET A 26 7.87 -1.49 3.21
N ALA A 27 9.06 -2.03 2.99
CA ALA A 27 9.35 -2.93 1.87
C ALA A 27 8.52 -4.22 1.98
N ASP A 28 8.43 -4.81 3.17
CA ASP A 28 7.64 -6.00 3.44
C ASP A 28 6.13 -5.74 3.23
N GLY A 29 5.64 -4.56 3.60
CA GLY A 29 4.27 -4.14 3.38
C GLY A 29 3.90 -4.07 1.90
N LEU A 30 4.75 -3.45 1.06
CA LEU A 30 4.54 -3.38 -0.38
C LEU A 30 4.58 -4.77 -1.04
N ILE A 31 5.49 -5.64 -0.62
CA ILE A 31 5.54 -7.03 -1.10
C ILE A 31 4.24 -7.77 -0.76
N SER A 32 3.76 -7.65 0.48
CA SER A 32 2.49 -8.23 0.93
C SER A 32 1.31 -7.73 0.11
N LEU A 33 1.26 -6.43 -0.21
CA LEU A 33 0.23 -5.82 -1.03
C LEU A 33 0.24 -6.37 -2.47
N GLN A 34 1.43 -6.43 -3.09
CA GLN A 34 1.59 -6.99 -4.43
C GLN A 34 1.15 -8.45 -4.49
N GLN A 35 1.56 -9.26 -3.51
CA GLN A 35 1.13 -10.66 -3.39
C GLN A 35 -0.38 -10.79 -3.20
N ALA A 36 -1.01 -9.91 -2.42
CA ALA A 36 -2.46 -9.91 -2.25
C ALA A 36 -3.19 -9.61 -3.57
N LEU A 37 -2.74 -8.59 -4.31
CA LEU A 37 -3.29 -8.27 -5.63
C LEU A 37 -3.20 -9.48 -6.57
N LEU A 38 -2.03 -10.11 -6.67
CA LEU A 38 -1.82 -11.28 -7.53
C LEU A 38 -2.69 -12.47 -7.12
N ARG A 39 -2.81 -12.77 -5.81
CA ARG A 39 -3.68 -13.86 -5.31
C ARG A 39 -5.14 -13.67 -5.69
N HIS A 40 -5.62 -12.43 -5.77
CA HIS A 40 -6.99 -12.10 -6.15
C HIS A 40 -7.17 -11.90 -7.67
N GLY A 41 -6.14 -12.26 -8.46
CA GLY A 41 -6.20 -12.29 -9.92
C GLY A 41 -5.98 -10.92 -10.59
N PHE A 42 -5.50 -9.92 -9.83
CA PHE A 42 -5.07 -8.67 -10.42
C PHE A 42 -3.66 -8.78 -10.99
N ARG A 43 -3.39 -8.07 -12.07
CA ARG A 43 -2.06 -7.94 -12.67
C ARG A 43 -1.50 -6.56 -12.41
N ILE A 44 -0.19 -6.46 -12.30
CA ILE A 44 0.51 -5.18 -12.15
C ILE A 44 1.48 -5.08 -13.33
N GLU A 45 1.38 -4.00 -14.10
CA GLU A 45 2.25 -3.73 -15.24
C GLU A 45 2.91 -2.36 -15.10
N VAL A 46 4.22 -2.34 -15.30
CA VAL A 46 4.98 -1.08 -15.35
C VAL A 46 4.95 -0.59 -16.80
N ARG A 47 4.07 0.36 -17.05
CA ARG A 47 3.98 1.07 -18.34
C ARG A 47 3.31 2.42 -18.13
N GLN A 48 3.57 3.37 -19.04
CA GLN A 48 2.98 4.70 -18.97
C GLN A 48 1.47 4.62 -19.26
N PRO A 49 0.60 5.00 -18.27
CA PRO A 49 -0.82 5.16 -18.54
C PRO A 49 -1.07 6.32 -19.50
N PRO A 50 -2.22 6.36 -20.19
CA PRO A 50 -2.59 7.49 -21.05
C PRO A 50 -2.56 8.83 -20.32
N GLY A 51 -2.21 9.87 -21.03
CA GLY A 51 -2.03 11.20 -20.47
C GLY A 51 -0.77 11.28 -19.60
N LYS A 52 -0.87 12.02 -18.49
CA LYS A 52 0.23 12.21 -17.53
C LYS A 52 -0.01 11.50 -16.20
N ALA A 53 -0.88 10.48 -16.18
CA ALA A 53 -1.19 9.75 -14.96
C ALA A 53 0.02 8.94 -14.48
N TYR A 54 0.21 8.87 -13.17
CA TYR A 54 1.24 8.05 -12.54
C TYR A 54 0.80 6.60 -12.34
N GLY A 55 -0.50 6.37 -12.16
CA GLY A 55 -1.12 5.06 -12.07
C GLY A 55 -2.47 5.04 -12.75
N ARG A 56 -2.99 3.85 -13.01
CA ARG A 56 -4.34 3.63 -13.49
C ARG A 56 -4.80 2.22 -13.18
N PHE A 57 -6.01 2.09 -12.65
CA PHE A 57 -6.69 0.82 -12.49
C PHE A 57 -7.72 0.58 -13.60
N LEU A 58 -7.67 -0.57 -14.24
CA LEU A 58 -8.60 -1.03 -15.27
C LEU A 58 -9.41 -2.21 -14.72
N SER A 59 -10.59 -1.92 -14.19
CA SER A 59 -11.45 -2.88 -13.52
C SER A 59 -11.83 -4.08 -14.41
N ASN A 60 -12.20 -3.83 -15.67
CA ASN A 60 -12.59 -4.85 -16.63
C ASN A 60 -11.44 -5.81 -17.02
N GLN A 61 -10.19 -5.40 -16.79
CA GLN A 61 -9.00 -6.20 -17.08
C GLN A 61 -8.32 -6.72 -15.82
N LYS A 62 -8.81 -6.33 -14.63
CA LYS A 62 -8.12 -6.54 -13.34
C LYS A 62 -6.65 -6.12 -13.42
N LEU A 63 -6.38 -4.95 -13.99
CA LEU A 63 -5.03 -4.48 -14.30
C LEU A 63 -4.74 -3.17 -13.59
N VAL A 64 -3.62 -3.16 -12.86
CA VAL A 64 -2.99 -1.97 -12.29
C VAL A 64 -1.81 -1.60 -13.18
N GLU A 65 -1.87 -0.43 -13.79
CA GLU A 65 -0.77 0.16 -14.56
C GLU A 65 -0.04 1.18 -13.70
N ILE A 66 1.28 1.11 -13.67
CA ILE A 66 2.14 2.03 -12.92
C ILE A 66 3.16 2.63 -13.87
N SER A 67 3.20 3.97 -13.93
CA SER A 67 4.19 4.67 -14.75
C SER A 67 5.62 4.35 -14.27
N PRO A 68 6.59 4.12 -15.18
CA PRO A 68 7.98 3.94 -14.79
C PRO A 68 8.57 5.15 -14.04
N LEU A 69 8.01 6.35 -14.24
CA LEU A 69 8.47 7.57 -13.56
C LEU A 69 8.26 7.54 -12.04
N VAL A 70 7.33 6.74 -11.52
CA VAL A 70 7.03 6.75 -10.08
C VAL A 70 8.21 6.28 -9.24
N GLN A 71 9.05 5.40 -9.78
CA GLN A 71 10.26 4.94 -9.11
C GLN A 71 11.31 6.06 -9.04
N GLU A 72 11.53 6.77 -10.14
CA GLU A 72 12.47 7.89 -10.20
C GLU A 72 12.05 9.03 -9.27
N LEU A 73 10.74 9.27 -9.16
CA LEU A 73 10.16 10.30 -8.28
C LEU A 73 10.04 9.86 -6.82
N GLY A 74 10.33 8.60 -6.48
CA GLY A 74 10.18 8.08 -5.12
C GLY A 74 8.73 7.98 -4.62
N ILE A 75 7.76 7.90 -5.53
CA ILE A 75 6.32 7.88 -5.21
C ILE A 75 5.64 6.54 -5.52
N THR A 76 6.42 5.47 -5.67
CA THR A 76 5.87 4.12 -5.99
C THR A 76 4.85 3.67 -4.95
N ARG A 77 5.14 3.84 -3.65
CA ARG A 77 4.25 3.43 -2.56
C ARG A 77 2.87 4.09 -2.65
N PRO A 78 2.74 5.42 -2.62
CA PRO A 78 1.42 6.04 -2.65
C PRO A 78 0.65 5.76 -3.94
N VAL A 79 1.31 5.70 -5.10
CA VAL A 79 0.64 5.40 -6.37
C VAL A 79 0.13 3.97 -6.39
N LEU A 80 0.96 2.98 -6.01
CA LEU A 80 0.51 1.58 -5.97
C LEU A 80 -0.63 1.37 -4.97
N LEU A 81 -0.56 2.01 -3.80
CA LEU A 81 -1.64 1.95 -2.81
C LEU A 81 -2.95 2.54 -3.35
N HIS A 82 -2.89 3.69 -4.01
CA HIS A 82 -4.07 4.32 -4.62
C HIS A 82 -4.77 3.37 -5.60
N GLU A 83 -4.03 2.80 -6.53
CA GLU A 83 -4.59 1.87 -7.53
C GLU A 83 -5.05 0.55 -6.88
N ALA A 84 -4.38 0.09 -5.83
CA ALA A 84 -4.80 -1.09 -5.07
C ALA A 84 -6.11 -0.87 -4.28
N VAL A 85 -6.38 0.35 -3.81
CA VAL A 85 -7.69 0.71 -3.25
C VAL A 85 -8.77 0.55 -4.31
N HIS A 86 -8.55 1.05 -5.52
CA HIS A 86 -9.50 0.86 -6.63
C HIS A 86 -9.69 -0.61 -7.00
N ALA A 87 -8.64 -1.43 -6.93
CA ALA A 87 -8.76 -2.87 -7.10
C ALA A 87 -9.69 -3.49 -6.05
N ALA A 88 -9.54 -3.13 -4.77
CA ALA A 88 -10.43 -3.60 -3.69
C ALA A 88 -11.86 -3.05 -3.84
N GLN A 89 -12.02 -1.79 -4.27
CA GLN A 89 -13.31 -1.18 -4.58
C GLN A 89 -14.05 -1.91 -5.70
N SER A 90 -13.33 -2.51 -6.66
CA SER A 90 -13.93 -3.25 -7.78
C SER A 90 -14.49 -4.61 -7.40
N CYS A 91 -14.17 -5.13 -6.21
CA CYS A 91 -14.62 -6.43 -5.75
C CYS A 91 -16.00 -6.38 -5.07
N PRO A 92 -16.80 -7.44 -5.21
CA PRO A 92 -16.56 -8.67 -5.99
C PRO A 92 -16.97 -8.56 -7.46
N SER A 93 -17.72 -7.51 -7.86
CA SER A 93 -18.52 -7.49 -9.10
C SER A 93 -17.80 -6.86 -10.30
N GLY A 94 -16.64 -6.27 -10.12
CA GLY A 94 -15.97 -5.43 -11.13
C GLY A 94 -16.45 -3.98 -11.15
N LYS A 95 -17.59 -3.65 -10.51
CA LYS A 95 -18.07 -2.29 -10.33
C LYS A 95 -17.44 -1.67 -9.09
N LEU A 96 -16.90 -0.47 -9.21
CA LEU A 96 -16.31 0.22 -8.07
C LEU A 96 -17.37 0.64 -7.06
N THR A 97 -17.16 0.23 -5.81
CA THR A 97 -17.98 0.60 -4.65
C THR A 97 -17.06 0.90 -3.47
N LEU A 98 -17.44 1.82 -2.60
CA LEU A 98 -16.64 2.16 -1.43
C LEU A 98 -16.32 0.91 -0.59
N ILE A 99 -15.08 0.84 -0.11
CA ILE A 99 -14.67 -0.17 0.87
C ILE A 99 -15.30 0.15 2.22
N GLY A 100 -15.45 1.44 2.52
CA GLY A 100 -15.96 1.95 3.80
C GLY A 100 -14.85 2.19 4.82
N ILE A 101 -13.62 2.34 4.37
CA ILE A 101 -12.49 2.71 5.24
C ILE A 101 -12.63 4.18 5.61
N GLN A 102 -12.94 4.44 6.88
CA GLN A 102 -12.99 5.80 7.40
C GLN A 102 -11.65 6.15 8.05
N ARG A 103 -10.93 7.06 7.44
CA ARG A 103 -9.67 7.62 7.94
C ARG A 103 -9.67 9.12 7.75
N HIS A 104 -8.91 9.78 8.60
CA HIS A 104 -8.65 11.21 8.54
C HIS A 104 -7.17 11.44 8.22
N ALA A 105 -6.90 12.55 7.59
CA ALA A 105 -5.57 13.06 7.38
C ALA A 105 -5.41 14.41 8.09
N ASP A 106 -4.21 14.95 8.08
CA ASP A 106 -3.99 16.33 8.50
C ASP A 106 -4.92 17.28 7.71
N PRO A 107 -5.51 18.31 8.34
CA PRO A 107 -6.44 19.22 7.66
C PRO A 107 -5.90 19.87 6.39
N ALA A 108 -4.58 20.14 6.33
CA ALA A 108 -3.96 20.67 5.12
C ALA A 108 -3.96 19.65 3.97
N VAL A 109 -3.72 18.37 4.30
CA VAL A 109 -3.79 17.25 3.35
C VAL A 109 -5.23 17.05 2.88
N GLU A 110 -6.21 17.02 3.78
CA GLU A 110 -7.62 16.88 3.42
C GLU A 110 -8.10 18.04 2.51
N ASN A 111 -7.69 19.27 2.80
CA ASN A 111 -7.99 20.43 1.95
C ASN A 111 -7.36 20.27 0.55
N ARG A 112 -6.12 19.74 0.47
CA ARG A 112 -5.46 19.49 -0.81
C ARG A 112 -6.17 18.40 -1.61
N ILE A 113 -6.57 17.31 -0.96
CA ILE A 113 -7.37 16.24 -1.58
C ILE A 113 -8.67 16.82 -2.13
N ARG A 114 -9.40 17.59 -1.34
CA ARG A 114 -10.65 18.23 -1.76
C ARG A 114 -10.44 19.12 -2.98
N TYR A 115 -9.40 19.94 -3.00
CA TYR A 115 -9.04 20.77 -4.14
C TYR A 115 -8.79 19.93 -5.40
N LEU A 116 -8.03 18.85 -5.29
CA LEU A 116 -7.74 17.95 -6.43
C LEU A 116 -9.02 17.30 -6.96
N LEU A 117 -9.88 16.79 -6.07
CA LEU A 117 -11.14 16.15 -6.44
C LEU A 117 -12.06 17.10 -7.16
N THR A 118 -12.24 18.32 -6.65
CA THR A 118 -13.14 19.32 -7.25
C THR A 118 -12.69 19.78 -8.64
N ASN A 119 -11.37 19.84 -8.88
CA ASN A 119 -10.86 20.42 -10.13
C ASN A 119 -10.49 19.39 -11.20
N HIS A 120 -10.32 18.11 -10.85
CA HIS A 120 -9.74 17.10 -11.74
C HIS A 120 -10.57 15.83 -11.89
N TYR A 121 -11.60 15.63 -11.04
CA TYR A 121 -12.39 14.39 -11.05
C TYR A 121 -13.87 14.66 -11.29
N ARG A 122 -14.56 13.68 -11.87
CA ARG A 122 -16.00 13.72 -12.06
C ARG A 122 -16.72 13.51 -10.73
N GLN A 123 -17.88 14.15 -10.55
CA GLN A 123 -18.64 14.08 -9.29
C GLN A 123 -19.04 12.64 -8.89
N ASP A 124 -19.34 11.78 -9.87
CA ASP A 124 -19.75 10.41 -9.66
C ASP A 124 -18.62 9.50 -9.12
N HIS A 125 -17.36 9.93 -9.27
CA HIS A 125 -16.19 9.19 -8.80
C HIS A 125 -15.54 9.81 -7.54
N MET A 126 -15.97 11.01 -7.14
CA MET A 126 -15.28 11.77 -6.08
C MET A 126 -15.14 11.01 -4.75
N ALA A 127 -16.19 10.29 -4.32
CA ALA A 127 -16.13 9.54 -3.06
C ALA A 127 -15.14 8.37 -3.12
N LEU A 128 -15.05 7.68 -4.25
CA LEU A 128 -14.12 6.59 -4.49
C LEU A 128 -12.67 7.07 -4.47
N GLU A 129 -12.42 8.17 -5.17
CA GLU A 129 -11.10 8.81 -5.20
C GLU A 129 -10.71 9.37 -3.84
N GLN A 130 -11.65 9.98 -3.12
CA GLN A 130 -11.40 10.47 -1.77
C GLN A 130 -10.96 9.35 -0.82
N GLU A 131 -11.65 8.20 -0.86
CA GLU A 131 -11.25 7.03 -0.07
C GLU A 131 -9.84 6.57 -0.44
N ALA A 132 -9.52 6.49 -1.75
CA ALA A 132 -8.19 6.09 -2.21
C ALA A 132 -7.10 7.07 -1.75
N PHE A 133 -7.31 8.38 -1.87
CA PHE A 133 -6.37 9.40 -1.42
C PHE A 133 -6.17 9.38 0.11
N LEU A 134 -7.24 9.18 0.89
CA LEU A 134 -7.13 9.11 2.35
C LEU A 134 -6.42 7.85 2.81
N VAL A 135 -6.69 6.71 2.19
CA VAL A 135 -6.05 5.43 2.55
C VAL A 135 -4.58 5.40 2.17
N GLN A 136 -4.20 5.87 0.97
CA GLN A 136 -2.81 5.82 0.51
C GLN A 136 -1.83 6.57 1.42
N GLY A 137 -2.30 7.57 2.16
CA GLY A 137 -1.50 8.39 3.07
C GLY A 137 -1.37 7.83 4.49
N GLN A 138 -2.01 6.71 4.81
CA GLN A 138 -1.95 6.12 6.15
C GLN A 138 -0.66 5.31 6.35
N ASP A 139 -0.18 5.27 7.59
CA ASP A 139 1.00 4.47 7.96
C ASP A 139 0.73 2.96 7.84
N ASP A 140 -0.53 2.54 8.09
CA ASP A 140 -1.01 1.16 8.01
C ASP A 140 -1.72 0.83 6.67
N ALA A 141 -1.52 1.65 5.64
CA ALA A 141 -2.25 1.56 4.37
C ALA A 141 -2.17 0.18 3.70
N GLU A 142 -0.98 -0.43 3.67
CA GLU A 142 -0.79 -1.75 3.08
C GLU A 142 -1.66 -2.80 3.79
N ALA A 143 -1.67 -2.80 5.11
CA ALA A 143 -2.46 -3.73 5.91
C ALA A 143 -3.97 -3.51 5.70
N LEU A 144 -4.41 -2.26 5.62
CA LEU A 144 -5.80 -1.91 5.34
C LEU A 144 -6.26 -2.43 3.98
N VAL A 145 -5.44 -2.21 2.94
CA VAL A 145 -5.78 -2.62 1.58
C VAL A 145 -5.71 -4.14 1.42
N VAL A 146 -4.70 -4.80 1.99
CA VAL A 146 -4.61 -6.28 1.99
C VAL A 146 -5.83 -6.90 2.66
N LYS A 147 -6.26 -6.36 3.81
CA LYS A 147 -7.48 -6.79 4.49
C LYS A 147 -8.70 -6.62 3.60
N ALA A 148 -8.87 -5.45 2.99
CA ALA A 148 -9.99 -5.16 2.09
C ALA A 148 -10.03 -6.12 0.88
N LEU A 149 -8.88 -6.38 0.25
CA LEU A 149 -8.77 -7.36 -0.84
C LEU A 149 -9.20 -8.76 -0.39
N ASN A 150 -8.72 -9.21 0.78
CA ASN A 150 -9.04 -10.53 1.30
C ASN A 150 -10.53 -10.68 1.65
N GLU A 151 -11.16 -9.64 2.17
CA GLU A 151 -12.58 -9.67 2.57
C GLU A 151 -13.53 -9.54 1.38
N ARG A 152 -13.20 -8.70 0.40
CA ARG A 152 -14.11 -8.34 -0.70
C ARG A 152 -13.90 -9.15 -1.96
N CYS A 153 -12.66 -9.55 -2.25
CA CYS A 153 -12.30 -10.23 -3.50
C CYS A 153 -12.31 -11.76 -3.38
N GLN A 154 -13.05 -12.32 -2.43
CA GLN A 154 -13.22 -13.76 -2.32
C GLN A 154 -13.90 -14.27 -3.60
N GLN A 155 -13.28 -15.26 -4.24
CA GLN A 155 -13.95 -15.97 -5.32
C GLN A 155 -15.11 -16.76 -4.68
N PRO A 156 -16.31 -16.74 -5.28
CA PRO A 156 -17.35 -17.64 -4.83
C PRO A 156 -16.81 -19.07 -4.91
N LEU A 157 -16.96 -19.82 -3.83
CA LEU A 157 -16.65 -21.25 -3.82
C LEU A 157 -17.43 -21.91 -4.97
N LYS A 158 -16.70 -22.47 -5.92
CA LYS A 158 -17.27 -23.23 -7.04
C LYS A 158 -17.87 -24.53 -6.55
#